data_0dbe032c8ec294740770957e2e3be8cb
#
_entry.id   0dbe032c8ec294740770957e2e3be8cb
#
_cell.length_a   1.000
_cell.length_b   1.000
_cell.length_c   1.000
_cell.angle_alpha   90.00
_cell.angle_beta   90.00
_cell.angle_gamma   90.00
#
_symmetry.space_group_name_H-M   'P 1'
#
loop_
_entity.id
_entity.type
_entity.pdbx_description
1 polymer ?
#
loop_
_entity_poly.entity_id
_entity_poly.type
_entity_poly.pdbx_seq_one_letter_code
_entity_poly.pdbx_strand_id
1 'polypeptide(L)'
;MPNSTSDLPEWEQVLSSAAHLQHILPDAVLVGGTAAAIYTGHRMSTDADHVLTNLRQLFDQVLAELESVAGWKTARVRPPVQILGSLDGIETGIRQLIRDRPLDTTEIERFGQRLTVATLAEKLRIKAVLILKRNATRDYLDFAALADRMGDEDATSALCSFDSIYPQPNGESALQQLQIQLASPLPYDLDEVNLSEYKGLSSRWHDWSAVQSACAACATLIFDRIVGCEDTEKN
;
A
#
# COMPACT_ATOMS: atom_id res chain seq x y z
N MET A 1 2.90 -15.72 31.98
CA MET A 1 1.63 -15.17 31.46
C MET A 1 2.00 -14.36 30.24
N PRO A 2 1.51 -14.63 29.03
CA PRO A 2 1.77 -13.74 27.92
C PRO A 2 1.14 -12.38 28.25
N ASN A 3 1.93 -11.30 28.12
CA ASN A 3 1.42 -9.94 28.26
C ASN A 3 0.27 -9.76 27.26
N SER A 4 -0.84 -9.20 27.70
CA SER A 4 -1.95 -8.89 26.83
C SER A 4 -1.47 -7.95 25.72
N THR A 5 -1.87 -8.20 24.47
CA THR A 5 -1.51 -7.34 23.30
C THR A 5 -1.88 -5.86 23.57
N SER A 6 -2.89 -5.61 24.42
CA SER A 6 -3.33 -4.26 24.81
C SER A 6 -2.29 -3.45 25.63
N ASP A 7 -1.26 -4.09 26.16
CA ASP A 7 -0.23 -3.43 26.97
C ASP A 7 0.96 -2.92 26.13
N LEU A 8 1.00 -3.28 24.83
CA LEU A 8 2.04 -2.84 23.92
C LEU A 8 1.79 -1.42 23.41
N PRO A 9 2.84 -0.67 22.99
CA PRO A 9 2.66 0.55 22.22
C PRO A 9 1.79 0.31 20.99
N GLU A 10 0.96 1.28 20.63
CA GLU A 10 -0.06 1.11 19.57
C GLU A 10 0.52 0.59 18.24
N TRP A 11 1.71 1.04 17.85
CA TRP A 11 2.37 0.54 16.65
C TRP A 11 2.74 -0.94 16.73
N GLU A 12 3.21 -1.38 17.89
CA GLU A 12 3.52 -2.79 18.13
C GLU A 12 2.25 -3.65 18.14
N GLN A 13 1.12 -3.13 18.65
CA GLN A 13 -0.18 -3.81 18.59
C GLN A 13 -0.61 -4.06 17.14
N VAL A 14 -0.48 -3.07 16.25
CA VAL A 14 -0.83 -3.21 14.83
C VAL A 14 0.02 -4.30 14.17
N LEU A 15 1.35 -4.31 14.41
CA LEU A 15 2.23 -5.31 13.83
C LEU A 15 2.01 -6.70 14.42
N SER A 16 1.70 -6.79 15.71
CA SER A 16 1.35 -8.07 16.37
C SER A 16 0.06 -8.65 15.79
N SER A 17 -0.98 -7.82 15.61
CA SER A 17 -2.24 -8.25 14.97
C SER A 17 -2.01 -8.68 13.52
N ALA A 18 -1.17 -7.95 12.76
CA ALA A 18 -0.82 -8.34 11.39
C ALA A 18 -0.11 -9.69 11.33
N ALA A 19 0.84 -9.94 12.24
CA ALA A 19 1.53 -11.23 12.34
C ALA A 19 0.58 -12.37 12.77
N HIS A 20 -0.34 -12.08 13.70
CA HIS A 20 -1.37 -13.03 14.11
C HIS A 20 -2.27 -13.40 12.91
N LEU A 21 -2.70 -12.42 12.10
CA LEU A 21 -3.45 -12.72 10.89
C LEU A 21 -2.67 -13.61 9.93
N GLN A 22 -1.38 -13.34 9.71
CA GLN A 22 -0.55 -14.17 8.83
C GLN A 22 -0.26 -15.56 9.39
N HIS A 23 -0.39 -15.75 10.71
CA HIS A 23 -0.36 -17.08 11.30
C HIS A 23 -1.64 -17.88 10.99
N ILE A 24 -2.79 -17.21 10.95
CA ILE A 24 -4.09 -17.80 10.56
C ILE A 24 -4.12 -18.02 9.05
N LEU A 25 -3.72 -17.04 8.27
CA LEU A 25 -3.72 -17.02 6.81
C LEU A 25 -2.29 -16.84 6.27
N PRO A 26 -1.47 -17.90 6.16
CA PRO A 26 -0.04 -17.80 5.82
C PRO A 26 0.26 -17.15 4.47
N ASP A 27 -0.68 -17.24 3.51
CA ASP A 27 -0.54 -16.63 2.18
C ASP A 27 -0.94 -15.13 2.15
N ALA A 28 -1.41 -14.58 3.28
CA ALA A 28 -1.79 -13.18 3.36
C ALA A 28 -0.57 -12.27 3.37
N VAL A 29 -0.54 -11.30 2.46
CA VAL A 29 0.56 -10.32 2.35
C VAL A 29 0.11 -8.99 2.92
N LEU A 30 0.87 -8.46 3.90
CA LEU A 30 0.60 -7.14 4.47
C LEU A 30 0.87 -6.05 3.44
N VAL A 31 -0.11 -5.18 3.25
CA VAL A 31 -0.11 -4.05 2.33
C VAL A 31 -0.57 -2.77 3.07
N GLY A 32 -1.28 -1.87 2.42
CA GLY A 32 -1.90 -0.70 3.07
C GLY A 32 -0.91 0.34 3.61
N GLY A 33 -1.38 1.20 4.48
CA GLY A 33 -0.58 2.25 5.14
C GLY A 33 0.50 1.68 6.05
N THR A 34 0.18 0.61 6.76
CA THR A 34 1.09 -0.05 7.70
C THR A 34 2.33 -0.58 7.00
N ALA A 35 2.20 -1.28 5.86
CA ALA A 35 3.36 -1.73 5.10
C ALA A 35 4.19 -0.56 4.53
N ALA A 36 3.57 0.57 4.14
CA ALA A 36 4.31 1.77 3.75
C ALA A 36 5.10 2.36 4.93
N ALA A 37 4.45 2.48 6.09
CA ALA A 37 5.06 3.01 7.32
C ALA A 37 6.24 2.17 7.82
N ILE A 38 6.21 0.86 7.64
CA ILE A 38 7.34 -0.04 7.96
C ILE A 38 8.62 0.37 7.23
N TYR A 39 8.53 0.78 5.96
CA TYR A 39 9.67 1.17 5.15
C TYR A 39 10.13 2.60 5.39
N THR A 40 9.21 3.52 5.62
CA THR A 40 9.49 4.95 5.56
C THR A 40 9.42 5.64 6.91
N GLY A 41 8.68 5.10 7.87
CA GLY A 41 8.45 5.74 9.16
C GLY A 41 7.77 7.13 9.05
N HIS A 42 7.18 7.45 7.90
CA HIS A 42 6.67 8.79 7.62
C HIS A 42 5.42 9.14 8.41
N ARG A 43 4.61 8.15 8.79
CA ARG A 43 3.41 8.27 9.62
C ARG A 43 3.09 6.96 10.33
N MET A 44 2.20 6.99 11.29
CA MET A 44 1.59 5.80 11.88
C MET A 44 0.35 5.39 11.07
N SER A 45 0.17 4.09 10.90
CA SER A 45 -1.09 3.48 10.46
C SER A 45 -1.68 2.68 11.59
N THR A 46 -3.00 2.72 11.75
CA THR A 46 -3.73 2.07 12.84
C THR A 46 -4.47 0.82 12.39
N ASP A 47 -4.39 0.50 11.11
CA ASP A 47 -5.05 -0.63 10.45
C ASP A 47 -4.03 -1.61 9.85
N ALA A 48 -4.43 -2.87 9.66
CA ALA A 48 -3.61 -3.91 9.07
C ALA A 48 -4.32 -4.51 7.83
N ASP A 49 -4.08 -3.90 6.65
CA ASP A 49 -4.63 -4.39 5.38
C ASP A 49 -3.77 -5.51 4.78
N HIS A 50 -4.43 -6.59 4.35
CA HIS A 50 -3.78 -7.72 3.69
C HIS A 50 -4.43 -8.01 2.33
N VAL A 51 -3.68 -8.66 1.45
CA VAL A 51 -4.20 -9.22 0.21
C VAL A 51 -3.93 -10.71 0.13
N LEU A 52 -4.88 -11.42 -0.48
CA LEU A 52 -4.76 -12.83 -0.88
C LEU A 52 -4.96 -12.93 -2.39
N THR A 53 -4.20 -13.80 -3.04
CA THR A 53 -4.31 -14.06 -4.49
C THR A 53 -5.53 -14.92 -4.84
N ASN A 54 -5.99 -15.74 -3.90
CA ASN A 54 -7.01 -16.77 -4.06
C ASN A 54 -8.26 -16.54 -3.19
N LEU A 55 -8.45 -15.33 -2.66
CA LEU A 55 -9.63 -15.04 -1.81
C LEU A 55 -10.94 -15.36 -2.51
N ARG A 56 -11.06 -15.10 -3.83
CA ARG A 56 -12.28 -15.40 -4.60
C ARG A 56 -12.67 -16.85 -4.56
N GLN A 57 -11.69 -17.75 -4.63
CA GLN A 57 -11.92 -19.19 -4.63
C GLN A 57 -12.21 -19.74 -3.22
N LEU A 58 -11.59 -19.11 -2.21
CA LEU A 58 -11.60 -19.59 -0.83
C LEU A 58 -12.40 -18.71 0.12
N PHE A 59 -13.25 -17.82 -0.41
CA PHE A 59 -13.91 -16.77 0.37
C PHE A 59 -14.63 -17.29 1.60
N ASP A 60 -15.50 -18.27 1.43
CA ASP A 60 -16.31 -18.83 2.54
C ASP A 60 -15.42 -19.58 3.53
N GLN A 61 -14.38 -20.26 3.06
CA GLN A 61 -13.41 -20.94 3.92
C GLN A 61 -12.62 -19.93 4.75
N VAL A 62 -12.08 -18.88 4.12
CA VAL A 62 -11.32 -17.82 4.80
C VAL A 62 -12.21 -17.10 5.82
N LEU A 63 -13.45 -16.80 5.47
CA LEU A 63 -14.38 -16.17 6.40
C LEU A 63 -14.67 -17.06 7.60
N ALA A 64 -14.96 -18.34 7.39
CA ALA A 64 -15.22 -19.31 8.46
C ALA A 64 -13.98 -19.50 9.35
N GLU A 65 -12.78 -19.55 8.78
CA GLU A 65 -11.53 -19.65 9.53
C GLU A 65 -11.32 -18.43 10.42
N LEU A 66 -11.50 -17.22 9.91
CA LEU A 66 -11.41 -15.99 10.69
C LEU A 66 -12.44 -15.96 11.82
N GLU A 67 -13.71 -16.29 11.53
CA GLU A 67 -14.78 -16.29 12.53
C GLU A 67 -14.60 -17.34 13.62
N SER A 68 -13.78 -18.36 13.40
CA SER A 68 -13.41 -19.35 14.43
C SER A 68 -12.33 -18.86 15.39
N VAL A 69 -11.63 -17.76 15.07
CA VAL A 69 -10.50 -17.25 15.86
C VAL A 69 -10.96 -16.36 16.99
N ALA A 70 -10.49 -16.64 18.18
CA ALA A 70 -10.68 -15.75 19.33
C ALA A 70 -10.03 -14.38 19.05
N GLY A 71 -10.78 -13.30 19.29
CA GLY A 71 -10.31 -11.92 19.01
C GLY A 71 -10.71 -11.38 17.65
N TRP A 72 -11.17 -12.22 16.70
CA TRP A 72 -11.75 -11.75 15.45
C TRP A 72 -13.19 -11.26 15.63
N LYS A 73 -13.53 -10.17 14.92
CA LYS A 73 -14.89 -9.63 14.80
C LYS A 73 -15.11 -9.15 13.37
N THR A 74 -15.98 -9.82 12.65
CA THR A 74 -16.38 -9.41 11.29
C THR A 74 -17.20 -8.11 11.36
N ALA A 75 -16.79 -7.08 10.61
CA ALA A 75 -17.50 -5.82 10.49
C ALA A 75 -18.29 -5.73 9.18
N ARG A 76 -17.68 -6.14 8.07
CA ARG A 76 -18.31 -6.07 6.74
C ARG A 76 -17.71 -7.07 5.79
N VAL A 77 -18.53 -7.68 4.98
CA VAL A 77 -18.11 -8.56 3.88
C VAL A 77 -18.61 -8.05 2.53
N ARG A 78 -17.83 -8.25 1.50
CA ARG A 78 -18.22 -8.08 0.08
C ARG A 78 -17.73 -9.32 -0.69
N PRO A 79 -18.52 -10.40 -0.68
CA PRO A 79 -18.15 -11.61 -1.40
C PRO A 79 -18.00 -11.36 -2.91
N PRO A 80 -17.04 -11.97 -3.58
CA PRO A 80 -15.98 -12.82 -3.05
C PRO A 80 -14.64 -12.07 -2.89
N VAL A 81 -14.63 -10.75 -2.68
CA VAL A 81 -13.44 -9.91 -2.87
C VAL A 81 -12.94 -9.19 -1.63
N GLN A 82 -13.73 -9.17 -0.53
CA GLN A 82 -13.33 -8.38 0.64
C GLN A 82 -13.97 -8.90 1.93
N ILE A 83 -13.16 -9.02 2.97
CA ILE A 83 -13.55 -9.25 4.36
C ILE A 83 -12.92 -8.13 5.19
N LEU A 84 -13.74 -7.37 5.92
CA LEU A 84 -13.29 -6.34 6.87
C LEU A 84 -13.72 -6.74 8.27
N GLY A 85 -12.86 -6.53 9.22
CA GLY A 85 -13.12 -6.85 10.62
C GLY A 85 -12.09 -6.21 11.54
N SER A 86 -11.98 -6.74 12.74
CA SER A 86 -10.89 -6.45 13.65
C SER A 86 -10.34 -7.74 14.24
N LEU A 87 -9.02 -7.79 14.42
CA LEU A 87 -8.33 -8.87 15.11
C LEU A 87 -7.57 -8.26 16.29
N ASP A 88 -7.82 -8.78 17.50
CA ASP A 88 -7.22 -8.28 18.74
C ASP A 88 -7.45 -6.77 18.96
N GLY A 89 -8.59 -6.26 18.47
CA GLY A 89 -8.96 -4.84 18.57
C GLY A 89 -8.40 -3.94 17.47
N ILE A 90 -7.55 -4.46 16.56
CA ILE A 90 -6.98 -3.72 15.43
C ILE A 90 -7.84 -3.92 14.18
N GLU A 91 -8.22 -2.83 13.53
CA GLU A 91 -8.93 -2.89 12.24
C GLU A 91 -8.08 -3.63 11.20
N THR A 92 -8.70 -4.60 10.55
CA THR A 92 -8.01 -5.52 9.66
C THR A 92 -8.85 -5.79 8.43
N GLY A 93 -8.23 -5.70 7.26
CA GLY A 93 -8.88 -5.97 5.98
C GLY A 93 -8.17 -7.07 5.21
N ILE A 94 -8.94 -8.01 4.64
CA ILE A 94 -8.45 -8.99 3.67
C ILE A 94 -9.13 -8.70 2.34
N ARG A 95 -8.33 -8.55 1.27
CA ARG A 95 -8.82 -8.21 -0.06
C ARG A 95 -8.28 -9.17 -1.10
N GLN A 96 -9.10 -9.43 -2.13
CA GLN A 96 -8.62 -10.13 -3.33
C GLN A 96 -7.58 -9.27 -4.04
N LEU A 97 -6.44 -9.85 -4.39
CA LEU A 97 -5.50 -9.21 -5.32
C LEU A 97 -6.21 -9.02 -6.68
N ILE A 98 -6.20 -7.79 -7.18
CA ILE A 98 -6.97 -7.38 -8.38
C ILE A 98 -6.20 -7.52 -9.70
N ARG A 99 -5.01 -8.05 -9.67
CA ARG A 99 -4.16 -8.32 -10.84
C ARG A 99 -3.77 -9.79 -10.89
N ASP A 100 -3.41 -10.29 -12.07
CA ASP A 100 -3.04 -11.69 -12.26
C ASP A 100 -1.62 -11.98 -11.76
N ARG A 101 -0.70 -11.01 -11.93
CA ARG A 101 0.69 -11.14 -11.46
C ARG A 101 0.74 -11.08 -9.94
N PRO A 102 1.36 -12.06 -9.26
CA PRO A 102 1.57 -12.03 -7.81
C PRO A 102 2.34 -10.79 -7.36
N LEU A 103 2.23 -10.44 -6.07
CA LEU A 103 3.05 -9.39 -5.47
C LEU A 103 4.50 -9.88 -5.31
N ASP A 104 5.45 -8.96 -5.54
CA ASP A 104 6.82 -9.16 -5.09
C ASP A 104 6.85 -8.97 -3.57
N THR A 105 7.21 -10.01 -2.82
CA THR A 105 7.15 -10.02 -1.35
C THR A 105 8.52 -10.24 -0.73
N THR A 106 8.64 -9.86 0.54
CA THR A 106 9.79 -10.14 1.39
C THR A 106 9.33 -10.39 2.82
N GLU A 107 10.11 -11.15 3.57
CA GLU A 107 9.93 -11.27 5.01
C GLU A 107 10.73 -10.19 5.73
N ILE A 108 10.13 -9.61 6.75
CA ILE A 108 10.77 -8.65 7.64
C ILE A 108 10.55 -9.07 9.09
N GLU A 109 11.45 -8.66 9.96
CA GLU A 109 11.30 -8.81 11.40
C GLU A 109 11.19 -7.43 12.06
N ARG A 110 10.14 -7.22 12.86
CA ARG A 110 9.90 -5.99 13.62
C ARG A 110 9.28 -6.33 14.97
N PHE A 111 9.86 -5.81 16.05
CA PHE A 111 9.41 -6.04 17.42
C PHE A 111 9.21 -7.54 17.74
N GLY A 112 10.12 -8.39 17.25
CA GLY A 112 10.04 -9.83 17.42
C GLY A 112 8.93 -10.52 16.60
N GLN A 113 8.21 -9.78 15.74
CA GLN A 113 7.22 -10.34 14.81
C GLN A 113 7.84 -10.52 13.43
N ARG A 114 7.59 -11.69 12.82
CA ARG A 114 7.91 -11.96 11.41
C ARG A 114 6.70 -11.66 10.55
N LEU A 115 6.89 -10.88 9.50
CA LEU A 115 5.82 -10.40 8.63
C LEU A 115 6.21 -10.58 7.16
N THR A 116 5.31 -11.17 6.38
CA THR A 116 5.37 -11.15 4.91
C THR A 116 4.75 -9.87 4.41
N VAL A 117 5.55 -9.03 3.75
CA VAL A 117 5.13 -7.72 3.24
C VAL A 117 5.42 -7.60 1.76
N ALA A 118 4.68 -6.75 1.05
CA ALA A 118 5.07 -6.35 -0.30
C ALA A 118 6.44 -5.63 -0.24
N THR A 119 7.34 -5.89 -1.20
CA THR A 119 8.64 -5.20 -1.28
C THR A 119 8.46 -3.68 -1.39
N LEU A 120 9.51 -2.90 -1.13
CA LEU A 120 9.45 -1.44 -1.24
C LEU A 120 9.02 -0.98 -2.63
N ALA A 121 9.60 -1.58 -3.70
CA ALA A 121 9.22 -1.31 -5.08
C ALA A 121 7.76 -1.69 -5.37
N GLU A 122 7.30 -2.83 -4.84
CA GLU A 122 5.93 -3.28 -4.99
C GLU A 122 4.95 -2.34 -4.25
N LYS A 123 5.33 -1.85 -3.07
CA LYS A 123 4.54 -0.87 -2.33
C LYS A 123 4.39 0.44 -3.10
N LEU A 124 5.47 0.91 -3.75
CA LEU A 124 5.40 2.09 -4.61
C LEU A 124 4.40 1.88 -5.76
N ARG A 125 4.46 0.73 -6.46
CA ARG A 125 3.52 0.39 -7.55
C ARG A 125 2.08 0.30 -7.06
N ILE A 126 1.83 -0.28 -5.87
CA ILE A 126 0.50 -0.33 -5.27
C ILE A 126 -0.01 1.09 -4.99
N LYS A 127 0.81 1.99 -4.45
CA LYS A 127 0.40 3.37 -4.21
C LYS A 127 0.17 4.13 -5.52
N ALA A 128 1.00 3.92 -6.51
CA ALA A 128 0.84 4.46 -7.85
C ALA A 128 -0.52 4.07 -8.48
N VAL A 129 -0.89 2.79 -8.46
CA VAL A 129 -2.19 2.38 -9.02
C VAL A 129 -3.38 2.89 -8.18
N LEU A 130 -3.21 3.08 -6.87
CA LEU A 130 -4.25 3.66 -6.03
C LEU A 130 -4.43 5.16 -6.28
N ILE A 131 -3.39 5.89 -6.63
CA ILE A 131 -3.48 7.26 -7.14
C ILE A 131 -4.40 7.29 -8.37
N LEU A 132 -4.17 6.43 -9.36
CA LEU A 132 -5.01 6.35 -10.56
C LEU A 132 -6.47 5.96 -10.26
N LYS A 133 -6.70 5.07 -9.29
CA LYS A 133 -8.02 4.50 -9.03
C LYS A 133 -8.89 5.31 -8.09
N ARG A 134 -8.31 5.99 -7.13
CA ARG A 134 -9.06 6.68 -6.08
C ARG A 134 -8.60 8.10 -5.79
N ASN A 135 -7.46 8.52 -6.32
CA ASN A 135 -6.95 9.90 -6.25
C ASN A 135 -7.06 10.55 -4.85
N ALA A 136 -6.71 9.79 -3.78
CA ALA A 136 -6.85 10.25 -2.40
C ALA A 136 -5.53 10.81 -1.85
N THR A 137 -5.59 11.86 -1.03
CA THR A 137 -4.43 12.54 -0.40
C THR A 137 -3.45 11.57 0.24
N ARG A 138 -3.96 10.57 0.98
CA ARG A 138 -3.12 9.56 1.64
C ARG A 138 -2.29 8.70 0.67
N ASP A 139 -2.75 8.50 -0.58
CA ASP A 139 -2.01 7.68 -1.53
C ASP A 139 -0.84 8.43 -2.13
N TYR A 140 -0.99 9.73 -2.38
CA TYR A 140 0.13 10.60 -2.76
C TYR A 140 1.15 10.76 -1.63
N LEU A 141 0.68 10.93 -0.40
CA LEU A 141 1.55 11.03 0.78
C LEU A 141 2.40 9.77 0.94
N ASP A 142 1.78 8.59 0.92
CA ASP A 142 2.49 7.33 1.04
C ASP A 142 3.40 7.09 -0.19
N PHE A 143 2.97 7.46 -1.41
CA PHE A 143 3.78 7.37 -2.63
C PHE A 143 5.03 8.25 -2.53
N ALA A 144 4.87 9.52 -2.18
CA ALA A 144 5.95 10.47 -2.04
C ALA A 144 7.00 10.00 -1.01
N ALA A 145 6.54 9.51 0.15
CA ALA A 145 7.42 8.98 1.18
C ALA A 145 8.18 7.71 0.74
N LEU A 146 7.53 6.83 -0.02
CA LEU A 146 8.15 5.63 -0.58
C LEU A 146 9.18 5.98 -1.66
N ALA A 147 8.84 6.90 -2.57
CA ALA A 147 9.75 7.38 -3.62
C ALA A 147 10.98 8.06 -3.02
N ASP A 148 10.79 8.96 -2.05
CA ASP A 148 11.87 9.61 -1.31
C ASP A 148 12.81 8.60 -0.61
N ARG A 149 12.24 7.54 -0.04
CA ARG A 149 12.98 6.47 0.62
C ARG A 149 13.81 5.64 -0.35
N MET A 150 13.32 5.45 -1.58
CA MET A 150 14.02 4.69 -2.63
C MET A 150 15.10 5.52 -3.32
N GLY A 151 14.86 6.82 -3.47
CA GLY A 151 15.58 7.70 -4.40
C GLY A 151 14.94 7.70 -5.79
N ASP A 152 15.07 8.81 -6.47
CA ASP A 152 14.30 9.11 -7.69
C ASP A 152 14.54 8.10 -8.82
N GLU A 153 15.79 7.68 -9.04
CA GLU A 153 16.15 6.72 -10.09
C GLU A 153 15.57 5.33 -9.83
N ASP A 154 15.69 4.83 -8.59
CA ASP A 154 15.18 3.52 -8.21
C ASP A 154 13.65 3.51 -8.22
N ALA A 155 13.01 4.58 -7.75
CA ALA A 155 11.56 4.75 -7.78
C ALA A 155 11.04 4.72 -9.22
N THR A 156 11.68 5.46 -10.13
CA THR A 156 11.33 5.48 -11.55
C THR A 156 11.57 4.12 -12.20
N SER A 157 12.69 3.46 -11.88
CA SER A 157 12.99 2.10 -12.36
C SER A 157 11.94 1.08 -11.91
N ALA A 158 11.46 1.17 -10.66
CA ALA A 158 10.40 0.32 -10.14
C ALA A 158 9.07 0.46 -10.92
N LEU A 159 8.83 1.63 -11.53
CA LEU A 159 7.61 1.92 -12.30
C LEU A 159 7.71 1.54 -13.79
N CYS A 160 8.87 1.18 -14.33
CA CYS A 160 9.03 0.83 -15.75
C CYS A 160 8.12 -0.32 -16.21
N SER A 161 7.80 -1.27 -15.33
CA SER A 161 6.90 -2.39 -15.63
C SER A 161 5.43 -2.10 -15.36
N PHE A 162 5.05 -0.84 -15.08
CA PHE A 162 3.73 -0.49 -14.56
C PHE A 162 2.60 -0.88 -15.52
N ASP A 163 2.74 -0.60 -16.82
CA ASP A 163 1.74 -0.94 -17.82
C ASP A 163 1.52 -2.45 -17.96
N SER A 164 2.60 -3.25 -17.87
CA SER A 164 2.50 -4.71 -17.91
C SER A 164 1.87 -5.31 -16.66
N ILE A 165 1.97 -4.62 -15.52
CA ILE A 165 1.40 -5.06 -14.24
C ILE A 165 -0.06 -4.60 -14.10
N TYR A 166 -0.39 -3.42 -14.61
CA TYR A 166 -1.70 -2.78 -14.51
C TYR A 166 -2.23 -2.35 -15.90
N PRO A 167 -2.40 -3.30 -16.83
CA PRO A 167 -2.88 -2.98 -18.17
C PRO A 167 -4.25 -2.32 -18.11
N GLN A 168 -4.45 -1.27 -18.91
CA GLN A 168 -5.73 -0.59 -19.01
C GLN A 168 -6.62 -1.27 -20.08
N PRO A 169 -7.94 -1.39 -19.82
CA PRO A 169 -8.85 -2.05 -20.78
C PRO A 169 -8.92 -1.38 -22.15
N ASN A 170 -8.64 -0.07 -22.23
CA ASN A 170 -8.63 0.71 -23.46
C ASN A 170 -7.27 0.70 -24.19
N GLY A 171 -6.27 0.01 -23.62
CA GLY A 171 -4.93 -0.06 -24.19
C GLY A 171 -4.06 1.18 -23.96
N GLU A 172 -4.56 2.18 -23.22
CA GLU A 172 -3.76 3.35 -22.83
C GLU A 172 -2.69 3.00 -21.80
N SER A 173 -1.60 3.76 -21.77
CA SER A 173 -0.53 3.61 -20.78
C SER A 173 -0.99 4.11 -19.40
N ALA A 174 -1.03 3.19 -18.43
CA ALA A 174 -1.25 3.53 -17.02
C ALA A 174 -0.08 4.35 -16.46
N LEU A 175 1.15 4.11 -16.94
CA LEU A 175 2.33 4.85 -16.54
C LEU A 175 2.25 6.31 -17.00
N GLN A 176 1.79 6.54 -18.23
CA GLN A 176 1.60 7.91 -18.75
C GLN A 176 0.50 8.66 -17.99
N GLN A 177 -0.62 7.99 -17.68
CA GLN A 177 -1.67 8.57 -16.84
C GLN A 177 -1.14 8.91 -15.44
N LEU A 178 -0.34 8.03 -14.85
CA LEU A 178 0.30 8.27 -13.55
C LEU A 178 1.24 9.47 -13.63
N GLN A 179 2.07 9.57 -14.67
CA GLN A 179 2.98 10.69 -14.88
C GLN A 179 2.25 12.03 -14.89
N ILE A 180 1.12 12.12 -15.60
CA ILE A 180 0.29 13.33 -15.63
C ILE A 180 -0.26 13.68 -14.25
N GLN A 181 -0.75 12.71 -13.49
CA GLN A 181 -1.28 12.95 -12.14
C GLN A 181 -0.19 13.33 -11.14
N LEU A 182 1.00 12.74 -11.25
CA LEU A 182 2.14 13.09 -10.40
C LEU A 182 2.74 14.46 -10.72
N ALA A 183 2.65 14.92 -11.97
CA ALA A 183 3.13 16.25 -12.36
C ALA A 183 2.34 17.39 -11.69
N SER A 184 1.06 17.16 -11.38
CA SER A 184 0.19 18.12 -10.69
C SER A 184 -0.78 17.40 -9.76
N PRO A 185 -0.34 16.95 -8.58
CA PRO A 185 -1.18 16.22 -7.64
C PRO A 185 -2.37 17.06 -7.16
N LEU A 186 -3.59 16.59 -7.48
CA LEU A 186 -4.86 17.21 -7.08
C LEU A 186 -5.79 16.10 -6.54
N PRO A 187 -5.55 15.58 -5.33
CA PRO A 187 -6.43 14.58 -4.74
C PRO A 187 -7.81 15.18 -4.43
N TYR A 188 -8.85 14.34 -4.57
CA TYR A 188 -10.24 14.77 -4.43
C TYR A 188 -10.61 15.24 -3.03
N ASP A 189 -9.87 14.77 -2.02
CA ASP A 189 -10.11 15.02 -0.59
C ASP A 189 -9.09 15.99 0.03
N LEU A 190 -8.30 16.71 -0.77
CA LEU A 190 -7.22 17.56 -0.26
C LEU A 190 -7.73 18.68 0.66
N ASP A 191 -8.84 19.30 0.28
CA ASP A 191 -9.43 20.39 1.06
C ASP A 191 -10.14 19.91 2.34
N GLU A 192 -10.47 18.61 2.41
CA GLU A 192 -11.13 17.99 3.55
C GLU A 192 -10.15 17.36 4.55
N VAL A 193 -8.90 17.11 4.11
CA VAL A 193 -7.88 16.42 4.89
C VAL A 193 -6.93 17.41 5.54
N ASN A 194 -6.85 17.39 6.87
CA ASN A 194 -5.81 18.07 7.60
C ASN A 194 -4.61 17.13 7.79
N LEU A 195 -3.49 17.41 7.13
CA LEU A 195 -2.28 16.59 7.23
C LEU A 195 -1.76 16.47 8.66
N SER A 196 -1.99 17.48 9.52
CA SER A 196 -1.58 17.43 10.92
C SER A 196 -2.33 16.40 11.77
N GLU A 197 -3.46 15.89 11.27
CA GLU A 197 -4.25 14.84 11.93
C GLU A 197 -3.73 13.44 11.67
N TYR A 198 -2.85 13.28 10.66
CA TYR A 198 -2.20 11.98 10.46
C TYR A 198 -1.25 11.68 11.61
N LYS A 199 -1.55 10.62 12.35
CA LYS A 199 -0.80 10.23 13.54
C LYS A 199 0.66 9.96 13.22
N GLY A 200 1.55 10.62 13.97
CA GLY A 200 2.99 10.44 13.83
C GLY A 200 3.56 10.87 12.46
N LEU A 201 2.85 11.76 11.74
CA LEU A 201 3.37 12.27 10.47
C LEU A 201 4.68 13.04 10.71
N SER A 202 5.71 12.73 9.94
CA SER A 202 6.99 13.42 10.04
C SER A 202 6.88 14.87 9.51
N SER A 203 7.60 15.80 10.12
CA SER A 203 7.49 17.25 9.87
C SER A 203 7.63 17.62 8.39
N ARG A 204 8.44 16.88 7.63
CA ARG A 204 8.61 17.09 6.18
C ARG A 204 7.29 17.01 5.42
N TRP A 205 6.39 16.11 5.82
CA TRP A 205 5.16 15.81 5.10
C TRP A 205 3.95 16.60 5.62
N HIS A 206 4.14 17.51 6.59
CA HIS A 206 3.07 18.40 7.05
C HIS A 206 2.73 19.46 6.00
N ASP A 207 3.66 19.76 5.09
CA ASP A 207 3.46 20.70 4.00
C ASP A 207 3.15 19.91 2.71
N TRP A 208 1.97 20.14 2.14
CA TRP A 208 1.58 19.52 0.88
C TRP A 208 2.54 19.81 -0.27
N SER A 209 3.21 20.98 -0.25
CA SER A 209 4.21 21.33 -1.25
C SER A 209 5.38 20.34 -1.31
N ALA A 210 5.74 19.72 -0.18
CA ALA A 210 6.77 18.68 -0.15
C ALA A 210 6.31 17.40 -0.87
N VAL A 211 5.03 17.03 -0.71
CA VAL A 211 4.42 15.90 -1.44
C VAL A 211 4.38 16.20 -2.94
N GLN A 212 3.92 17.40 -3.32
CA GLN A 212 3.90 17.83 -4.73
C GLN A 212 5.30 17.78 -5.34
N SER A 213 6.31 18.29 -4.64
CA SER A 213 7.70 18.31 -5.14
C SER A 213 8.25 16.89 -5.38
N ALA A 214 8.02 15.97 -4.44
CA ALA A 214 8.44 14.57 -4.59
C ALA A 214 7.71 13.86 -5.74
N CYS A 215 6.41 14.10 -5.89
CA CYS A 215 5.63 13.57 -7.02
C CYS A 215 6.11 14.13 -8.36
N ALA A 216 6.35 15.46 -8.45
CA ALA A 216 6.80 16.11 -9.67
C ALA A 216 8.20 15.65 -10.10
N ALA A 217 9.11 15.39 -9.16
CA ALA A 217 10.43 14.81 -9.45
C ALA A 217 10.28 13.43 -10.14
N CYS A 218 9.46 12.53 -9.57
CA CYS A 218 9.16 11.26 -10.20
C CYS A 218 8.50 11.43 -11.59
N ALA A 219 7.56 12.36 -11.72
CA ALA A 219 6.88 12.62 -13.00
C ALA A 219 7.83 13.05 -14.11
N THR A 220 8.83 13.88 -13.78
CA THR A 220 9.85 14.33 -14.72
C THR A 220 10.68 13.16 -15.23
N LEU A 221 11.18 12.31 -14.32
CA LEU A 221 11.99 11.15 -14.70
C LEU A 221 11.21 10.07 -15.47
N ILE A 222 9.92 9.89 -15.15
CA ILE A 222 9.05 9.00 -15.92
C ILE A 222 8.88 9.56 -17.34
N PHE A 223 8.66 10.86 -17.49
CA PHE A 223 8.53 11.52 -18.79
C PHE A 223 9.79 11.34 -19.63
N ASP A 224 10.98 11.62 -19.07
CA ASP A 224 12.25 11.48 -19.76
C ASP A 224 12.48 10.05 -20.26
N ARG A 225 12.05 9.04 -19.49
CA ARG A 225 12.13 7.63 -19.91
C ARG A 225 11.16 7.30 -21.04
N ILE A 226 9.91 7.80 -20.98
CA ILE A 226 8.92 7.54 -22.04
C ILE A 226 9.44 8.15 -23.36
N VAL A 227 9.88 9.40 -23.36
CA VAL A 227 10.41 10.07 -24.54
C VAL A 227 11.69 9.41 -25.06
N GLY A 228 12.62 9.06 -24.18
CA GLY A 228 13.86 8.39 -24.56
C GLY A 228 13.67 6.99 -25.17
N CYS A 229 12.61 6.27 -24.81
CA CYS A 229 12.24 5.00 -25.44
C CYS A 229 11.69 5.17 -26.85
N GLU A 230 10.89 6.22 -27.10
CA GLU A 230 10.32 6.50 -28.44
C GLU A 230 11.39 6.89 -29.48
N ASP A 231 12.47 7.54 -29.03
CA ASP A 231 13.58 7.94 -29.92
C ASP A 231 14.48 6.75 -30.31
N THR A 232 14.53 5.70 -29.46
CA THR A 232 15.31 4.47 -29.77
C THR A 232 14.57 3.51 -30.70
N GLU A 233 13.26 3.57 -30.79
CA GLU A 233 12.47 2.74 -31.74
C GLU A 233 12.38 3.34 -33.15
N LYS A 234 12.82 4.60 -33.34
CA LYS A 234 12.80 5.29 -34.64
C LYS A 234 14.14 5.28 -35.38
N ASN A 235 15.18 4.72 -34.79
CA ASN A 235 16.52 4.54 -35.38
C ASN A 235 16.81 3.04 -35.63
#